data_bcec46b997c79d691e7a86a66b44e57a
#
_entry.id   bcec46b997c79d691e7a86a66b44e57a
#
_cell.length_a   1.000
_cell.length_b   1.000
_cell.length_c   1.000
_cell.angle_alpha   90.00
_cell.angle_beta   90.00
_cell.angle_gamma   90.00
#
_symmetry.space_group_name_H-M   'P 1'
#
loop_
_entity.id
_entity.type
_entity.pdbx_description
1 polymer ?
#
loop_
_entity_poly.entity_id
_entity_poly.type
_entity_poly.pdbx_seq_one_letter_code
_entity_poly.pdbx_strand_id
1 'polypeptide(L)'
;METLRINVSGTANVLEFAREFDVPHVIFASTSAIYENNDTEVFTEDLEVNPRLYYSLSKKMSEDLIESYRENYGMTVTILRFFNVFGPAGDQTRPNPPLLNFAYRELSHDRQPILSGNGEQVRDFIWVKDVVRMLELCMQKQPNDVFNVCSGVTVSVNQLSLIHI
;
A
#
# COMPACT_ATOMS: atom_id res chain seq x y z
N MET A 1 -11.73 -4.29 15.55
CA MET A 1 -10.75 -4.61 16.63
C MET A 1 -9.60 -5.48 16.12
N GLU A 2 -9.88 -6.53 15.31
CA GLU A 2 -8.81 -7.43 14.81
C GLU A 2 -7.78 -6.73 13.92
N THR A 3 -8.21 -5.86 13.01
CA THR A 3 -7.31 -5.07 12.13
C THR A 3 -6.30 -4.24 12.93
N LEU A 4 -6.73 -3.57 13.99
CA LEU A 4 -5.85 -2.79 14.87
C LEU A 4 -4.86 -3.69 15.61
N ARG A 5 -5.34 -4.82 16.13
CA ARG A 5 -4.48 -5.79 16.82
C ARG A 5 -3.40 -6.35 15.89
N ILE A 6 -3.78 -6.74 14.68
CA ILE A 6 -2.82 -7.32 13.72
C ILE A 6 -1.85 -6.24 13.21
N ASN A 7 -2.35 -5.10 12.75
CA ASN A 7 -1.50 -4.10 12.12
C ASN A 7 -0.68 -3.31 13.16
N VAL A 8 -1.29 -2.81 14.22
CA VAL A 8 -0.58 -1.94 15.18
C VAL A 8 0.23 -2.76 16.17
N SER A 9 -0.42 -3.70 16.91
CA SER A 9 0.31 -4.52 17.88
C SER A 9 1.29 -5.47 17.20
N GLY A 10 0.97 -5.98 16.00
CA GLY A 10 1.90 -6.79 15.22
C GLY A 10 3.13 -6.00 14.81
N THR A 11 2.97 -4.75 14.35
CA THR A 11 4.10 -3.86 14.02
C THR A 11 4.94 -3.58 15.28
N ALA A 12 4.31 -3.26 16.41
CA ALA A 12 5.02 -3.07 17.67
C ALA A 12 5.90 -4.27 18.04
N ASN A 13 5.37 -5.48 17.94
CA ASN A 13 6.10 -6.70 18.24
C ASN A 13 7.29 -6.90 17.30
N VAL A 14 7.13 -6.62 16.00
CA VAL A 14 8.23 -6.71 15.03
C VAL A 14 9.32 -5.68 15.32
N LEU A 15 8.95 -4.43 15.63
CA LEU A 15 9.89 -3.36 15.95
C LEU A 15 10.66 -3.70 17.25
N GLU A 16 9.96 -4.18 18.27
CA GLU A 16 10.61 -4.56 19.53
C GLU A 16 11.56 -5.74 19.35
N PHE A 17 11.14 -6.75 18.58
CA PHE A 17 12.02 -7.85 18.21
C PHE A 17 13.25 -7.34 17.44
N ALA A 18 13.04 -6.47 16.44
CA ALA A 18 14.15 -5.93 15.66
C ALA A 18 15.12 -5.11 16.52
N ARG A 19 14.61 -4.35 17.50
CA ARG A 19 15.40 -3.60 18.46
C ARG A 19 16.21 -4.53 19.41
N GLU A 20 15.55 -5.56 19.95
CA GLU A 20 16.17 -6.50 20.90
C GLU A 20 17.29 -7.31 20.27
N PHE A 21 17.16 -7.64 18.98
CA PHE A 21 18.13 -8.47 18.24
C PHE A 21 19.05 -7.67 17.31
N ASP A 22 19.11 -6.33 17.47
CA ASP A 22 19.96 -5.44 16.68
C ASP A 22 19.79 -5.65 15.16
N VAL A 23 18.54 -5.85 14.69
CA VAL A 23 18.25 -5.97 13.26
C VAL A 23 18.58 -4.65 12.57
N PRO A 24 19.49 -4.63 11.59
CA PRO A 24 20.04 -3.39 11.07
C PRO A 24 19.04 -2.56 10.27
N HIS A 25 17.98 -3.16 9.73
CA HIS A 25 17.01 -2.48 8.90
C HIS A 25 15.68 -3.22 8.87
N VAL A 26 14.58 -2.47 8.97
CA VAL A 26 13.21 -2.97 8.83
C VAL A 26 12.55 -2.31 7.63
N ILE A 27 11.79 -3.05 6.83
CA ILE A 27 10.97 -2.50 5.75
C ILE A 27 9.50 -2.73 6.11
N PHE A 28 8.75 -1.64 6.19
CA PHE A 28 7.32 -1.67 6.52
C PHE A 28 6.45 -1.45 5.29
N ALA A 29 5.56 -2.39 5.02
CA ALA A 29 4.56 -2.28 3.98
C ALA A 29 3.36 -1.44 4.47
N SER A 30 3.33 -0.17 4.09
CA SER A 30 2.21 0.74 4.29
C SER A 30 1.31 0.79 3.04
N THR A 31 0.49 1.80 2.90
CA THR A 31 -0.55 1.89 1.87
C THR A 31 -0.83 3.34 1.46
N SER A 32 -1.15 3.57 0.20
CA SER A 32 -1.68 4.86 -0.28
C SER A 32 -3.06 5.20 0.29
N ALA A 33 -3.78 4.23 0.88
CA ALA A 33 -5.07 4.47 1.52
C ALA A 33 -4.99 5.46 2.70
N ILE A 34 -3.80 5.73 3.25
CA ILE A 34 -3.62 6.78 4.26
C ILE A 34 -3.93 8.18 3.74
N TYR A 35 -3.87 8.39 2.43
CA TYR A 35 -4.19 9.66 1.76
C TYR A 35 -5.70 9.88 1.56
N GLU A 36 -6.55 8.95 2.01
CA GLU A 36 -7.99 9.20 1.99
C GLU A 36 -8.30 10.52 2.69
N ASN A 37 -9.31 11.22 2.25
CA ASN A 37 -9.70 12.57 2.71
C ASN A 37 -8.72 13.72 2.36
N ASN A 38 -7.67 13.46 1.59
CA ASN A 38 -6.88 14.53 1.00
C ASN A 38 -7.50 14.93 -0.35
N ASP A 39 -7.85 16.19 -0.47
CA ASP A 39 -8.41 16.77 -1.69
C ASP A 39 -7.28 17.36 -2.57
N THR A 40 -6.46 16.47 -3.11
CA THR A 40 -5.32 16.82 -3.98
C THR A 40 -5.16 15.80 -5.10
N GLU A 41 -4.67 16.26 -6.25
CA GLU A 41 -4.41 15.40 -7.42
C GLU A 41 -3.09 14.62 -7.27
N VAL A 42 -2.16 15.13 -6.47
CA VAL A 42 -0.82 14.53 -6.29
C VAL A 42 -0.58 14.26 -4.82
N PHE A 43 -0.21 13.02 -4.50
CA PHE A 43 0.15 12.59 -3.15
C PHE A 43 1.67 12.53 -3.03
N THR A 44 2.23 13.40 -2.20
CA THR A 44 3.65 13.39 -1.81
C THR A 44 3.82 12.81 -0.41
N GLU A 45 5.02 12.34 -0.09
CA GLU A 45 5.30 11.66 1.16
C GLU A 45 5.21 12.57 2.38
N ASP A 46 5.44 13.86 2.21
CA ASP A 46 5.35 14.92 3.23
C ASP A 46 3.93 15.46 3.44
N LEU A 47 2.97 15.01 2.63
CA LEU A 47 1.58 15.43 2.77
C LEU A 47 1.01 15.01 4.12
N GLU A 48 0.42 15.96 4.83
CA GLU A 48 -0.32 15.64 6.06
C GLU A 48 -1.50 14.72 5.75
N VAL A 49 -1.60 13.62 6.48
CA VAL A 49 -2.62 12.59 6.28
C VAL A 49 -3.51 12.43 7.52
N ASN A 50 -4.81 12.28 7.30
CA ASN A 50 -5.81 12.12 8.36
C ASN A 50 -6.82 11.03 8.00
N PRO A 51 -6.39 9.76 7.92
CA PRO A 51 -7.27 8.65 7.56
C PRO A 51 -8.33 8.39 8.62
N ARG A 52 -9.52 7.93 8.18
CA ARG A 52 -10.67 7.66 9.03
C ARG A 52 -11.13 6.20 8.98
N LEU A 53 -10.86 5.50 7.89
CA LEU A 53 -11.19 4.08 7.77
C LEU A 53 -10.26 3.24 8.64
N TYR A 54 -10.77 2.18 9.25
CA TYR A 54 -10.00 1.36 10.20
C TYR A 54 -8.70 0.81 9.64
N TYR A 55 -8.68 0.45 8.35
CA TYR A 55 -7.47 -0.07 7.72
C TYR A 55 -6.39 1.02 7.55
N SER A 56 -6.72 2.11 6.90
CA SER A 56 -5.78 3.22 6.66
C SER A 56 -5.36 3.88 7.97
N LEU A 57 -6.27 4.04 8.92
CA LEU A 57 -5.95 4.52 10.27
C LEU A 57 -4.97 3.58 10.97
N SER A 58 -5.17 2.25 10.90
CA SER A 58 -4.24 1.29 11.51
C SER A 58 -2.84 1.34 10.90
N LYS A 59 -2.73 1.58 9.58
CA LYS A 59 -1.45 1.75 8.90
C LYS A 59 -0.76 3.06 9.31
N LYS A 60 -1.52 4.16 9.41
CA LYS A 60 -0.98 5.43 9.91
C LYS A 60 -0.48 5.32 11.35
N MET A 61 -1.24 4.69 12.24
CA MET A 61 -0.79 4.42 13.61
C MET A 61 0.50 3.58 13.65
N SER A 62 0.66 2.65 12.72
CA SER A 62 1.90 1.87 12.60
C SER A 62 3.06 2.72 12.08
N GLU A 63 2.83 3.66 11.16
CA GLU A 63 3.85 4.63 10.72
C GLU A 63 4.26 5.54 11.88
N ASP A 64 3.31 6.06 12.68
CA ASP A 64 3.62 6.89 13.86
C ASP A 64 4.44 6.12 14.90
N LEU A 65 4.14 4.84 15.10
CA LEU A 65 4.91 3.97 15.97
C LEU A 65 6.33 3.79 15.45
N ILE A 66 6.51 3.61 14.14
CA ILE A 66 7.84 3.50 13.51
C ILE A 66 8.63 4.79 13.72
N GLU A 67 8.02 5.97 13.54
CA GLU A 67 8.71 7.24 13.81
C GLU A 67 9.17 7.34 15.26
N SER A 68 8.34 6.92 16.21
CA SER A 68 8.72 6.86 17.61
C SER A 68 9.94 5.95 17.86
N TYR A 69 10.02 4.80 17.16
CA TYR A 69 11.19 3.90 17.27
C TYR A 69 12.44 4.47 16.60
N ARG A 70 12.29 5.18 15.48
CA ARG A 70 13.39 5.93 14.85
C ARG A 70 13.99 6.98 15.81
N GLU A 71 13.10 7.80 16.41
CA GLU A 71 13.51 8.90 17.29
C GLU A 71 14.12 8.41 18.62
N ASN A 72 13.51 7.42 19.26
CA ASN A 72 13.91 7.01 20.60
C ASN A 72 15.00 5.95 20.63
N TYR A 73 15.12 5.13 19.57
CA TYR A 73 16.06 4.00 19.54
C TYR A 73 17.04 4.05 18.36
N GLY A 74 16.92 5.05 17.47
CA GLY A 74 17.81 5.18 16.31
C GLY A 74 17.65 4.06 15.29
N MET A 75 16.48 3.41 15.24
CA MET A 75 16.23 2.31 14.32
C MET A 75 16.16 2.81 12.88
N THR A 76 16.74 2.05 11.96
CA THR A 76 16.61 2.29 10.51
C THR A 76 15.40 1.54 9.98
N VAL A 77 14.37 2.26 9.54
CA VAL A 77 13.14 1.68 9.00
C VAL A 77 12.76 2.37 7.69
N THR A 78 12.52 1.61 6.65
CA THR A 78 11.92 2.13 5.41
C THR A 78 10.42 1.89 5.42
N ILE A 79 9.63 2.94 5.19
CA ILE A 79 8.18 2.85 5.03
C ILE A 79 7.84 2.92 3.54
N LEU A 80 7.13 1.92 3.02
CA LEU A 80 6.70 1.86 1.63
C LEU A 80 5.17 1.96 1.54
N ARG A 81 4.66 3.08 1.06
CA ARG A 81 3.24 3.33 0.82
C ARG A 81 2.85 2.77 -0.54
N PHE A 82 2.38 1.53 -0.58
CA PHE A 82 1.98 0.88 -1.83
C PHE A 82 0.68 1.45 -2.37
N PHE A 83 0.70 1.77 -3.66
CA PHE A 83 -0.50 2.09 -4.45
C PHE A 83 -1.17 0.78 -4.93
N ASN A 84 -1.90 0.81 -6.04
CA ASN A 84 -2.66 -0.38 -6.48
C ASN A 84 -1.72 -1.37 -7.17
N VAL A 85 -1.16 -2.30 -6.40
CA VAL A 85 -0.27 -3.33 -6.93
C VAL A 85 -1.07 -4.32 -7.77
N PHE A 86 -0.58 -4.61 -8.96
CA PHE A 86 -1.17 -5.63 -9.85
C PHE A 86 -0.11 -6.58 -10.40
N GLY A 87 -0.55 -7.76 -10.84
CA GLY A 87 0.34 -8.75 -11.43
C GLY A 87 -0.25 -10.17 -11.38
N PRO A 88 0.48 -11.16 -11.91
CA PRO A 88 0.07 -12.57 -11.84
C PRO A 88 -0.03 -13.04 -10.38
N ALA A 89 -0.85 -14.04 -10.12
CA ALA A 89 -1.13 -14.61 -8.80
C ALA A 89 -1.78 -13.64 -7.79
N GLY A 90 -2.40 -12.55 -8.25
CA GLY A 90 -3.19 -11.69 -7.38
C GLY A 90 -4.35 -12.45 -6.73
N ASP A 91 -4.63 -12.18 -5.46
CA ASP A 91 -5.71 -12.87 -4.73
C ASP A 91 -7.08 -12.57 -5.34
N GLN A 92 -7.69 -13.58 -5.91
CA GLN A 92 -9.02 -13.55 -6.51
C GLN A 92 -10.10 -14.16 -5.59
N THR A 93 -9.70 -14.79 -4.49
CA THR A 93 -10.57 -15.59 -3.64
C THR A 93 -11.31 -14.76 -2.60
N ARG A 94 -10.76 -13.64 -2.20
CA ARG A 94 -11.39 -12.77 -1.20
C ARG A 94 -12.68 -12.13 -1.74
N PRO A 95 -13.67 -11.84 -0.87
CA PRO A 95 -14.96 -11.29 -1.28
C PRO A 95 -14.86 -10.00 -2.10
N ASN A 96 -13.94 -9.11 -1.73
CA ASN A 96 -13.68 -7.83 -2.41
C ASN A 96 -12.21 -7.76 -2.86
N PRO A 97 -11.86 -8.40 -3.98
CA PRO A 97 -10.50 -8.32 -4.51
C PRO A 97 -10.21 -6.92 -5.10
N PRO A 98 -8.94 -6.57 -5.29
CA PRO A 98 -8.57 -5.36 -6.01
C PRO A 98 -9.22 -5.30 -7.40
N LEU A 99 -9.46 -4.08 -7.90
CA LEU A 99 -10.19 -3.85 -9.14
C LEU A 99 -9.74 -4.72 -10.32
N LEU A 100 -8.44 -4.78 -10.60
CA LEU A 100 -7.91 -5.57 -11.72
C LEU A 100 -8.08 -7.08 -11.48
N ASN A 101 -7.93 -7.54 -10.24
CA ASN A 101 -8.15 -8.94 -9.90
C ASN A 101 -9.64 -9.32 -10.00
N PHE A 102 -10.54 -8.40 -9.61
CA PHE A 102 -11.98 -8.55 -9.80
C PHE A 102 -12.32 -8.66 -11.27
N ALA A 103 -11.88 -7.70 -12.09
CA ALA A 103 -12.13 -7.69 -13.52
C ALA A 103 -11.61 -8.98 -14.20
N TYR A 104 -10.38 -9.37 -13.90
CA TYR A 104 -9.78 -10.60 -14.41
C TYR A 104 -10.58 -11.85 -14.00
N ARG A 105 -11.02 -11.95 -12.75
CA ARG A 105 -11.83 -13.05 -12.25
C ARG A 105 -13.15 -13.15 -13.01
N GLU A 106 -13.86 -12.04 -13.19
CA GLU A 106 -15.14 -12.05 -13.91
C GLU A 106 -14.95 -12.43 -15.39
N LEU A 107 -13.99 -11.80 -16.07
CA LEU A 107 -13.70 -12.08 -17.47
C LEU A 107 -13.22 -13.52 -17.72
N SER A 108 -12.42 -14.07 -16.82
CA SER A 108 -11.95 -15.48 -16.94
C SER A 108 -13.06 -16.52 -16.78
N HIS A 109 -14.26 -16.10 -16.32
CA HIS A 109 -15.45 -16.93 -16.22
C HIS A 109 -16.55 -16.50 -17.22
N ASP A 110 -16.18 -15.79 -18.28
CA ASP A 110 -17.10 -15.25 -19.30
C ASP A 110 -18.23 -14.38 -18.68
N ARG A 111 -17.92 -13.65 -17.59
CA ARG A 111 -18.85 -12.73 -16.95
C ARG A 111 -18.39 -11.30 -17.17
N GLN A 112 -19.34 -10.40 -17.43
CA GLN A 112 -19.04 -8.98 -17.52
C GLN A 112 -18.81 -8.38 -16.12
N PRO A 113 -17.66 -7.73 -15.84
CA PRO A 113 -17.44 -7.07 -14.57
C PRO A 113 -18.43 -5.90 -14.41
N ILE A 114 -19.17 -5.89 -13.32
CA ILE A 114 -20.05 -4.77 -12.96
C ILE A 114 -19.26 -3.87 -12.02
N LEU A 115 -18.95 -2.65 -12.47
CA LEU A 115 -18.20 -1.68 -11.72
C LEU A 115 -19.15 -0.61 -11.15
N SER A 116 -18.90 -0.19 -9.92
CA SER A 116 -19.69 0.86 -9.26
C SER A 116 -19.26 2.24 -9.72
N GLY A 117 -20.23 3.14 -9.92
CA GLY A 117 -20.01 4.53 -10.31
C GLY A 117 -20.01 4.74 -11.81
N ASN A 118 -19.56 5.93 -12.24
CA ASN A 118 -19.51 6.35 -13.64
C ASN A 118 -18.20 5.98 -14.37
N GLY A 119 -17.26 5.34 -13.68
CA GLY A 119 -15.96 4.93 -14.21
C GLY A 119 -14.92 6.04 -14.38
N GLU A 120 -15.21 7.27 -13.92
CA GLU A 120 -14.26 8.40 -13.98
C GLU A 120 -13.22 8.38 -12.85
N GLN A 121 -13.45 7.57 -11.80
CA GLN A 121 -12.49 7.42 -10.72
C GLN A 121 -11.15 6.91 -11.25
N VAL A 122 -10.08 7.62 -10.89
CA VAL A 122 -8.72 7.31 -11.30
C VAL A 122 -7.97 6.51 -10.23
N ARG A 123 -7.02 5.69 -10.66
CA ARG A 123 -6.11 4.95 -9.79
C ARG A 123 -4.73 4.90 -10.43
N ASP A 124 -3.70 4.94 -9.60
CA ASP A 124 -2.34 4.57 -10.01
C ASP A 124 -2.15 3.06 -9.78
N PHE A 125 -1.74 2.36 -10.81
CA PHE A 125 -1.46 0.92 -10.79
C PHE A 125 0.03 0.67 -10.97
N ILE A 126 0.64 -0.04 -10.03
CA ILE A 126 2.05 -0.41 -10.10
C ILE A 126 2.21 -1.91 -10.32
N TRP A 127 3.12 -2.27 -11.22
CA TRP A 127 3.42 -3.67 -11.52
C TRP A 127 4.17 -4.34 -10.36
N VAL A 128 3.77 -5.56 -9.99
CA VAL A 128 4.34 -6.27 -8.84
C VAL A 128 5.85 -6.45 -8.92
N LYS A 129 6.43 -6.58 -10.13
CA LYS A 129 7.89 -6.70 -10.28
C LYS A 129 8.62 -5.38 -9.95
N ASP A 130 7.99 -4.23 -10.18
CA ASP A 130 8.56 -2.93 -9.79
C ASP A 130 8.52 -2.78 -8.26
N VAL A 131 7.47 -3.28 -7.61
CA VAL A 131 7.40 -3.37 -6.14
C VAL A 131 8.53 -4.26 -5.59
N VAL A 132 8.76 -5.44 -6.19
CA VAL A 132 9.86 -6.34 -5.80
C VAL A 132 11.21 -5.65 -5.98
N ARG A 133 11.42 -4.96 -7.12
CA ARG A 133 12.66 -4.21 -7.36
C ARG A 133 12.86 -3.09 -6.33
N MET A 134 11.79 -2.40 -5.93
CA MET A 134 11.86 -1.38 -4.87
C MET A 134 12.27 -2.02 -3.53
N LEU A 135 11.70 -3.17 -3.17
CA LEU A 135 12.09 -3.91 -1.96
C LEU A 135 13.57 -4.32 -2.00
N GLU A 136 14.06 -4.84 -3.12
CA GLU A 136 15.48 -5.19 -3.31
C GLU A 136 16.39 -3.98 -3.14
N LEU A 137 16.02 -2.83 -3.70
CA LEU A 137 16.77 -1.58 -3.53
C LEU A 137 16.78 -1.12 -2.07
N CYS A 138 15.66 -1.21 -1.36
CA CYS A 138 15.58 -0.88 0.06
C CYS A 138 16.45 -1.82 0.92
N MET A 139 16.47 -3.11 0.62
CA MET A 139 17.37 -4.06 1.30
C MET A 139 18.85 -3.73 1.10
N GLN A 140 19.22 -3.29 -0.10
CA GLN A 140 20.61 -2.94 -0.44
C GLN A 140 21.04 -1.57 0.12
N LYS A 141 20.15 -0.57 0.06
CA LYS A 141 20.46 0.83 0.41
C LYS A 141 20.11 1.18 1.85
N GLN A 142 19.20 0.45 2.45
CA GLN A 142 18.71 0.64 3.82
C GLN A 142 18.31 2.11 4.13
N PRO A 143 17.48 2.76 3.30
CA PRO A 143 17.08 4.13 3.55
C PRO A 143 16.21 4.21 4.82
N ASN A 144 16.39 5.28 5.59
CA ASN A 144 15.55 5.57 6.76
C ASN A 144 14.53 6.64 6.40
N ASP A 145 13.57 6.30 5.54
CA ASP A 145 12.67 7.27 4.94
C ASP A 145 11.33 6.65 4.56
N VAL A 146 10.42 7.46 4.05
CA VAL A 146 9.10 7.08 3.53
C VAL A 146 9.11 7.21 2.00
N PHE A 147 8.53 6.24 1.29
CA PHE A 147 8.41 6.28 -0.17
C PHE A 147 7.02 5.87 -0.63
N ASN A 148 6.46 6.64 -1.56
CA ASN A 148 5.32 6.23 -2.36
C ASN A 148 5.77 5.21 -3.41
N VAL A 149 5.16 4.05 -3.41
CA VAL A 149 5.45 2.99 -4.38
C VAL A 149 4.31 2.97 -5.40
N CYS A 150 4.49 3.76 -6.45
CA CYS A 150 3.50 4.06 -7.49
C CYS A 150 4.16 4.10 -8.87
N SER A 151 3.36 4.15 -9.93
CA SER A 151 3.85 4.35 -11.30
C SER A 151 4.00 5.82 -11.67
N GLY A 152 3.32 6.73 -10.96
CA GLY A 152 3.19 8.14 -11.30
C GLY A 152 2.19 8.41 -12.44
N VAL A 153 1.47 7.37 -12.89
CA VAL A 153 0.48 7.49 -13.98
C VAL A 153 -0.89 7.03 -13.46
N THR A 154 -1.86 7.92 -13.53
CA THR A 154 -3.24 7.60 -13.17
C THR A 154 -4.04 7.12 -14.38
N VAL A 155 -4.86 6.11 -14.19
CA VAL A 155 -5.76 5.55 -15.20
C VAL A 155 -7.17 5.51 -14.64
N SER A 156 -8.18 5.99 -15.41
CA SER A 156 -9.58 5.86 -15.02
C SER A 156 -10.09 4.43 -15.26
N VAL A 157 -11.15 4.07 -14.54
CA VAL A 157 -11.83 2.78 -14.75
C VAL A 157 -12.35 2.65 -16.20
N ASN A 158 -12.84 3.75 -16.79
CA ASN A 158 -13.28 3.79 -18.19
C ASN A 158 -12.12 3.50 -19.15
N GLN A 159 -10.93 4.07 -18.91
CA GLN A 159 -9.73 3.78 -19.72
C GLN A 159 -9.32 2.32 -19.61
N LEU A 160 -9.38 1.72 -18.41
CA LEU A 160 -9.10 0.30 -18.22
C LEU A 160 -10.07 -0.60 -18.99
N SER A 161 -11.37 -0.23 -19.04
CA SER A 161 -12.38 -1.01 -19.77
C SER A 161 -12.18 -0.99 -21.28
N LEU A 162 -11.63 0.09 -21.84
CA LEU A 162 -11.37 0.24 -23.27
C LEU A 162 -10.14 -0.55 -23.77
N ILE A 163 -9.27 -0.99 -22.89
CA ILE A 163 -8.08 -1.80 -23.25
C ILE A 163 -8.48 -3.24 -23.63
N HIS A 164 -9.72 -3.65 -23.36
CA HIS A 164 -10.22 -5.03 -23.54
C HIS A 164 -11.36 -5.16 -24.55
N ILE A 165 -11.59 -4.13 -25.40
CA ILE A 165 -12.55 -4.19 -26.50
C ILE A 165 -11.80 -4.42 -27.82
#